data_a6659d18a25448ff25bac3a27438471e
#
_entry.id   a6659d18a25448ff25bac3a27438471e
#
_cell.length_a   1.000
_cell.length_b   1.000
_cell.length_c   1.000
_cell.angle_alpha   90.00
_cell.angle_beta   90.00
_cell.angle_gamma   90.00
#
_symmetry.space_group_name_H-M   'P 1'
#
loop_
_entity.id
_entity.type
_entity.pdbx_description
1 polymer ?
#
loop_
_entity_poly.entity_id
_entity_poly.type
_entity_poly.pdbx_seq_one_letter_code
_entity_poly.pdbx_strand_id
1 'polypeptide(L)'
;MPVMFKRLGWFIKKEWYKYILIIVFTIILTYALTIPPKYIGLAIDAITGNVLSKNKALEYIGIILLSALIIYLSAIIKNYLTGKLFHNLYYEIRNRFMRSVFRQDGDFFEEYYSGDLISRATSDSNTISRVSTYVFFNLLDTVFSLIITFSMLIQLNFRLTIYSILPLPIIFFIVLYLRPKIMRNWKQVRREVSHLDNLVVESVTH
;
A
#
# COMPACT_ATOMS: atom_id res chain seq x y z
N MET A 1 6.37 -14.59 -2.61
CA MET A 1 6.96 -13.29 -2.96
C MET A 1 8.39 -13.34 -3.52
N PRO A 2 9.40 -14.03 -2.95
CA PRO A 2 10.78 -13.97 -3.45
C PRO A 2 10.96 -14.42 -4.91
N VAL A 3 10.22 -15.42 -5.38
CA VAL A 3 10.30 -15.91 -6.76
C VAL A 3 9.80 -14.88 -7.78
N MET A 4 8.76 -14.12 -7.43
CA MET A 4 8.20 -13.07 -8.30
C MET A 4 9.19 -11.91 -8.49
N PHE A 5 9.83 -11.45 -7.41
CA PHE A 5 10.85 -10.40 -7.48
C PHE A 5 12.09 -10.84 -8.26
N LYS A 6 12.50 -12.11 -8.15
CA LYS A 6 13.61 -12.65 -8.95
C LYS A 6 13.29 -12.60 -10.46
N ARG A 7 12.04 -12.91 -10.84
CA ARG A 7 11.59 -12.86 -12.24
C ARG A 7 11.40 -11.42 -12.76
N LEU A 8 11.14 -10.46 -11.88
CA LEU A 8 10.98 -9.04 -12.21
C LEU A 8 12.27 -8.21 -12.05
N GLY A 9 13.39 -8.85 -11.72
CA GLY A 9 14.67 -8.18 -11.51
C GLY A 9 15.14 -7.31 -12.68
N TRP A 10 14.79 -7.68 -13.91
CA TRP A 10 15.04 -6.87 -15.10
C TRP A 10 14.32 -5.51 -15.06
N PHE A 11 13.09 -5.47 -14.56
CA PHE A 11 12.31 -4.24 -14.46
C PHE A 11 12.84 -3.35 -13.32
N ILE A 12 13.17 -3.95 -12.18
CA ILE A 12 13.77 -3.25 -11.04
C ILE A 12 15.08 -2.60 -11.46
N LYS A 13 15.93 -3.31 -12.23
CA LYS A 13 17.18 -2.75 -12.77
C LYS A 13 16.93 -1.59 -13.74
N LYS A 14 15.87 -1.64 -14.54
CA LYS A 14 15.52 -0.58 -15.50
C LYS A 14 15.03 0.70 -14.81
N GLU A 15 14.26 0.56 -13.73
CA GLU A 15 13.54 1.66 -13.07
C GLU A 15 14.07 1.93 -11.64
N TRP A 16 15.27 1.46 -11.29
CA TRP A 16 15.82 1.47 -9.94
C TRP A 16 15.77 2.83 -9.24
N TYR A 17 15.99 3.91 -10.00
CA TYR A 17 15.95 5.27 -9.47
C TYR A 17 14.58 5.68 -8.92
N LYS A 18 13.49 5.18 -9.53
CA LYS A 18 12.13 5.43 -9.03
C LYS A 18 11.88 4.71 -7.71
N TYR A 19 12.41 3.49 -7.57
CA TYR A 19 12.34 2.75 -6.30
C TYR A 19 13.03 3.52 -5.17
N ILE A 20 14.22 4.04 -5.42
CA ILE A 20 14.96 4.84 -4.43
C ILE A 20 14.19 6.12 -4.10
N LEU A 21 13.69 6.86 -5.09
CA LEU A 21 12.91 8.08 -4.87
C LEU A 21 11.65 7.80 -4.03
N ILE A 22 10.91 6.73 -4.33
CA ILE A 22 9.73 6.36 -3.55
C ILE A 22 10.12 6.08 -2.09
N ILE A 23 11.20 5.35 -1.85
CA ILE A 23 11.70 5.06 -0.49
C ILE A 23 12.08 6.36 0.24
N VAL A 24 12.80 7.26 -0.42
CA VAL A 24 13.18 8.55 0.17
C VAL A 24 11.95 9.37 0.55
N PHE A 25 10.99 9.51 -0.37
CA PHE A 25 9.75 10.25 -0.07
C PHE A 25 8.88 9.54 0.98
N THR A 26 8.91 8.21 1.05
CA THR A 26 8.28 7.45 2.14
C THR A 26 8.87 7.83 3.50
N ILE A 27 10.19 7.87 3.62
CA ILE A 27 10.87 8.21 4.86
C ILE A 27 10.58 9.66 5.25
N ILE A 28 10.66 10.61 4.31
CA ILE A 28 10.34 12.03 4.54
C ILE A 28 8.90 12.17 5.00
N LEU A 29 7.96 11.55 4.31
CA LEU A 29 6.53 11.59 4.62
C LEU A 29 6.27 11.05 6.03
N THR A 30 6.81 9.88 6.34
CA THR A 30 6.60 9.22 7.63
C THR A 30 7.20 10.03 8.78
N TYR A 31 8.39 10.59 8.60
CA TYR A 31 9.01 11.46 9.60
C TYR A 31 8.20 12.75 9.78
N ALA A 32 7.78 13.40 8.70
CA ALA A 32 6.99 14.62 8.75
C ALA A 32 5.64 14.42 9.47
N LEU A 33 5.01 13.24 9.35
CA LEU A 33 3.78 12.88 10.04
C LEU A 33 3.94 12.84 11.59
N THR A 34 5.15 12.73 12.12
CA THR A 34 5.39 12.74 13.57
C THR A 34 5.50 14.17 14.14
N ILE A 35 5.69 15.17 13.29
CA ILE A 35 5.89 16.56 13.72
C ILE A 35 4.61 17.17 14.32
N PRO A 36 3.44 17.13 13.67
CA PRO A 36 2.23 17.76 14.20
C PRO A 36 1.84 17.27 15.60
N PRO A 37 1.75 15.96 15.90
CA PRO A 37 1.43 15.48 17.25
C PRO A 37 2.40 15.96 18.32
N LYS A 38 3.70 16.02 18.00
CA LYS A 38 4.74 16.51 18.93
C LYS A 38 4.52 17.99 19.29
N TYR A 39 4.30 18.85 18.28
CA TYR A 39 4.14 20.28 18.52
C TYR A 39 2.77 20.62 19.11
N ILE A 40 1.72 19.84 18.85
CA ILE A 40 0.43 19.92 19.53
C ILE A 40 0.62 19.60 21.03
N GLY A 41 1.37 18.56 21.38
CA GLY A 41 1.69 18.22 22.76
C GLY A 41 2.43 19.36 23.47
N LEU A 42 3.49 19.89 22.84
CA LEU A 42 4.24 21.04 23.38
C LEU A 42 3.37 22.28 23.55
N ALA A 43 2.42 22.52 22.66
CA ALA A 43 1.47 23.64 22.77
C ALA A 43 0.53 23.45 23.98
N ILE A 44 0.01 22.23 24.19
CA ILE A 44 -0.85 21.91 25.34
C ILE A 44 -0.07 22.09 26.64
N ASP A 45 1.16 21.58 26.71
CA ASP A 45 2.02 21.73 27.90
C ASP A 45 2.31 23.22 28.20
N ALA A 46 2.56 24.03 27.17
CA ALA A 46 2.81 25.45 27.33
C ALA A 46 1.58 26.25 27.76
N ILE A 47 0.36 25.82 27.37
CA ILE A 47 -0.91 26.40 27.83
C ILE A 47 -1.16 26.05 29.30
N THR A 48 -1.02 24.78 29.68
CA THR A 48 -1.26 24.30 31.04
C THR A 48 -0.24 24.89 32.04
N GLY A 49 0.98 25.12 31.58
CA GLY A 49 2.04 25.77 32.38
C GLY A 49 1.97 27.29 32.41
N ASN A 50 0.97 27.93 31.79
CA ASN A 50 0.86 29.40 31.65
C ASN A 50 2.11 30.08 31.05
N VAL A 51 2.89 29.38 30.20
CA VAL A 51 4.14 29.85 29.60
C VAL A 51 4.02 30.16 28.12
N LEU A 52 2.81 29.98 27.53
CA LEU A 52 2.59 30.20 26.11
C LEU A 52 2.59 31.68 25.76
N SER A 53 3.67 32.15 25.15
CA SER A 53 3.71 33.49 24.56
C SER A 53 3.15 33.47 23.13
N LYS A 54 2.67 34.64 22.65
CA LYS A 54 2.17 34.79 21.28
C LYS A 54 3.21 34.34 20.23
N ASN A 55 4.47 34.65 20.44
CA ASN A 55 5.57 34.28 19.52
C ASN A 55 5.78 32.77 19.45
N LYS A 56 5.75 32.06 20.59
CA LYS A 56 5.83 30.60 20.62
C LYS A 56 4.64 29.92 19.95
N ALA A 57 3.43 30.46 20.14
CA ALA A 57 2.24 29.96 19.48
C ALA A 57 2.35 30.08 17.95
N LEU A 58 2.81 31.23 17.46
CA LEU A 58 3.03 31.44 16.02
C LEU A 58 4.11 30.51 15.46
N GLU A 59 5.20 30.27 16.22
CA GLU A 59 6.24 29.32 15.84
C GLU A 59 5.70 27.91 15.72
N TYR A 60 4.94 27.40 16.69
CA TYR A 60 4.35 26.05 16.64
C TYR A 60 3.38 25.89 15.47
N ILE A 61 2.51 26.90 15.24
CA ILE A 61 1.61 26.91 14.09
C ILE A 61 2.40 26.89 12.78
N GLY A 62 3.45 27.70 12.66
CA GLY A 62 4.32 27.72 11.48
C GLY A 62 4.96 26.37 11.18
N ILE A 63 5.49 25.68 12.22
CA ILE A 63 6.08 24.35 12.05
C ILE A 63 5.05 23.31 11.64
N ILE A 64 3.85 23.36 12.23
CA ILE A 64 2.75 22.43 11.85
C ILE A 64 2.34 22.66 10.40
N LEU A 65 2.16 23.93 9.97
CA LEU A 65 1.80 24.24 8.60
C LEU A 65 2.88 23.84 7.60
N LEU A 66 4.15 24.07 7.93
CA LEU A 66 5.28 23.65 7.11
C LEU A 66 5.34 22.11 6.99
N SER A 67 5.16 21.42 8.12
CA SER A 67 5.11 19.95 8.09
C SER A 67 3.95 19.42 7.25
N ALA A 68 2.77 20.04 7.34
CA ALA A 68 1.62 19.68 6.52
C ALA A 68 1.91 19.85 5.01
N LEU A 69 2.61 20.93 4.63
CA LEU A 69 3.04 21.14 3.25
C LEU A 69 4.02 20.05 2.80
N ILE A 70 5.01 19.70 3.63
CA ILE A 70 5.97 18.63 3.33
C ILE A 70 5.26 17.29 3.18
N ILE A 71 4.32 16.96 4.07
CA ILE A 71 3.49 15.75 4.02
C ILE A 71 2.74 15.69 2.68
N TYR A 72 2.06 16.77 2.32
CA TYR A 72 1.25 16.86 1.10
C TYR A 72 2.09 16.68 -0.16
N LEU A 73 3.19 17.43 -0.28
CA LEU A 73 4.09 17.35 -1.44
C LEU A 73 4.74 15.95 -1.56
N SER A 74 5.22 15.41 -0.44
CA SER A 74 5.84 14.08 -0.43
C SER A 74 4.84 12.98 -0.81
N ALA A 75 3.60 13.08 -0.33
CA ALA A 75 2.53 12.13 -0.67
C ALA A 75 2.19 12.18 -2.17
N ILE A 76 2.06 13.37 -2.77
CA ILE A 76 1.79 13.53 -4.21
C ILE A 76 2.91 12.90 -5.03
N ILE A 77 4.16 13.25 -4.74
CA ILE A 77 5.31 12.75 -5.50
C ILE A 77 5.41 11.24 -5.38
N LYS A 78 5.30 10.69 -4.16
CA LYS A 78 5.33 9.25 -3.91
C LYS A 78 4.22 8.52 -4.70
N ASN A 79 2.99 8.99 -4.59
CA ASN A 79 1.84 8.35 -5.25
C ASN A 79 1.95 8.44 -6.78
N TYR A 80 2.40 9.56 -7.31
CA TYR A 80 2.66 9.73 -8.74
C TYR A 80 3.72 8.75 -9.25
N LEU A 81 4.85 8.64 -8.55
CA LEU A 81 5.93 7.72 -8.90
C LEU A 81 5.48 6.26 -8.83
N THR A 82 4.73 5.89 -7.77
CA THR A 82 4.18 4.54 -7.60
C THR A 82 3.20 4.20 -8.72
N GLY A 83 2.30 5.13 -9.06
CA GLY A 83 1.37 4.96 -10.18
C GLY A 83 2.09 4.80 -11.52
N LYS A 84 3.08 5.64 -11.79
CA LYS A 84 3.90 5.55 -13.02
C LYS A 84 4.65 4.21 -13.10
N LEU A 85 5.18 3.74 -11.98
CA LEU A 85 5.86 2.45 -11.90
C LEU A 85 4.91 1.29 -12.17
N PHE A 86 3.70 1.35 -11.60
CA PHE A 86 2.64 0.37 -11.83
C PHE A 86 2.25 0.30 -13.32
N HIS A 87 1.96 1.43 -13.94
CA HIS A 87 1.54 1.47 -15.34
C HIS A 87 2.65 1.01 -16.29
N ASN A 88 3.90 1.39 -16.02
CA ASN A 88 5.05 0.93 -16.80
C ASN A 88 5.21 -0.59 -16.71
N LEU A 89 5.11 -1.16 -15.50
CA LEU A 89 5.22 -2.60 -15.30
C LEU A 89 4.07 -3.35 -15.96
N TYR A 90 2.84 -2.87 -15.79
CA TYR A 90 1.64 -3.44 -16.43
C TYR A 90 1.77 -3.48 -17.95
N TYR A 91 2.18 -2.36 -18.55
CA TYR A 91 2.42 -2.27 -20.00
C TYR A 91 3.48 -3.26 -20.47
N GLU A 92 4.61 -3.33 -19.78
CA GLU A 92 5.71 -4.22 -20.13
C GLU A 92 5.33 -5.71 -20.00
N ILE A 93 4.64 -6.10 -18.92
CA ILE A 93 4.16 -7.49 -18.74
C ILE A 93 3.19 -7.86 -19.84
N ARG A 94 2.17 -7.00 -20.06
CA ARG A 94 1.15 -7.21 -21.09
C ARG A 94 1.78 -7.33 -22.49
N ASN A 95 2.70 -6.45 -22.84
CA ASN A 95 3.39 -6.47 -24.13
C ASN A 95 4.22 -7.74 -24.34
N ARG A 96 4.96 -8.16 -23.30
CA ARG A 96 5.74 -9.40 -23.37
C ARG A 96 4.85 -10.62 -23.51
N PHE A 97 3.75 -10.66 -22.77
CA PHE A 97 2.77 -11.73 -22.87
C PHE A 97 2.18 -11.80 -24.29
N MET A 98 1.65 -10.68 -24.79
CA MET A 98 1.06 -10.64 -26.14
C MET A 98 2.05 -10.99 -27.24
N ARG A 99 3.30 -10.51 -27.16
CA ARG A 99 4.36 -10.92 -28.10
C ARG A 99 4.66 -12.41 -28.04
N SER A 100 4.56 -13.02 -26.86
CA SER A 100 4.74 -14.47 -26.71
C SER A 100 3.58 -15.24 -27.34
N VAL A 101 2.34 -14.78 -27.15
CA VAL A 101 1.13 -15.38 -27.73
C VAL A 101 1.18 -15.31 -29.26
N PHE A 102 1.52 -14.13 -29.83
CA PHE A 102 1.59 -13.97 -31.29
C PHE A 102 2.72 -14.74 -31.99
N ARG A 103 3.61 -15.38 -31.25
CA ARG A 103 4.66 -16.25 -31.77
C ARG A 103 4.31 -17.73 -31.70
N GLN A 104 3.12 -18.07 -31.19
CA GLN A 104 2.65 -19.46 -31.08
C GLN A 104 2.04 -19.93 -32.41
N ASP A 105 2.08 -21.22 -32.61
CA ASP A 105 1.51 -21.90 -33.77
C ASP A 105 -0.01 -22.07 -33.67
N GLY A 106 -0.68 -22.52 -34.76
CA GLY A 106 -2.11 -22.73 -34.80
C GLY A 106 -2.64 -23.68 -33.73
N ASP A 107 -1.91 -24.74 -33.46
CA ASP A 107 -2.27 -25.75 -32.44
C ASP A 107 -2.41 -25.16 -31.04
N PHE A 108 -1.62 -24.14 -30.70
CA PHE A 108 -1.73 -23.42 -29.45
C PHE A 108 -3.10 -22.74 -29.31
N PHE A 109 -3.65 -22.15 -30.38
CA PHE A 109 -4.93 -21.46 -30.36
C PHE A 109 -6.13 -22.43 -30.38
N GLU A 110 -5.92 -23.68 -30.75
CA GLU A 110 -6.91 -24.75 -30.58
C GLU A 110 -6.99 -25.25 -29.14
N GLU A 111 -5.83 -25.25 -28.42
CA GLU A 111 -5.75 -25.64 -27.01
C GLU A 111 -6.21 -24.54 -26.05
N TYR A 112 -5.91 -23.27 -26.35
CA TYR A 112 -6.19 -22.14 -25.45
C TYR A 112 -7.25 -21.21 -26.01
N TYR A 113 -8.38 -21.09 -25.29
CA TYR A 113 -9.45 -20.16 -25.66
C TYR A 113 -8.96 -18.70 -25.66
N SER A 114 -9.32 -17.95 -26.69
CA SER A 114 -8.96 -16.53 -26.84
C SER A 114 -9.37 -15.67 -25.63
N GLY A 115 -10.54 -15.98 -25.01
CA GLY A 115 -11.00 -15.31 -23.79
C GLY A 115 -10.09 -15.50 -22.59
N ASP A 116 -9.52 -16.70 -22.40
CA ASP A 116 -8.54 -16.96 -21.32
C ASP A 116 -7.24 -16.18 -21.56
N LEU A 117 -6.75 -16.16 -22.79
CA LEU A 117 -5.57 -15.39 -23.16
C LEU A 117 -5.74 -13.88 -22.94
N ILE A 118 -6.93 -13.33 -23.28
CA ILE A 118 -7.27 -11.93 -23.00
C ILE A 118 -7.35 -11.67 -21.52
N SER A 119 -7.95 -12.54 -20.72
CA SER A 119 -8.03 -12.44 -19.27
C SER A 119 -6.63 -12.43 -18.63
N ARG A 120 -5.73 -13.30 -19.05
CA ARG A 120 -4.32 -13.34 -18.60
C ARG A 120 -3.57 -12.07 -19.00
N ALA A 121 -3.77 -11.59 -20.23
CA ALA A 121 -3.15 -10.36 -20.72
C ALA A 121 -3.61 -9.10 -19.96
N THR A 122 -4.82 -9.11 -19.40
CA THR A 122 -5.43 -7.95 -18.72
C THR A 122 -5.45 -8.13 -17.22
N SER A 123 -6.26 -9.05 -16.71
CA SER A 123 -6.50 -9.22 -15.27
C SER A 123 -5.26 -9.72 -14.52
N ASP A 124 -4.62 -10.77 -15.02
CA ASP A 124 -3.44 -11.33 -14.34
C ASP A 124 -2.25 -10.38 -14.40
N SER A 125 -2.02 -9.74 -15.56
CA SER A 125 -0.98 -8.73 -15.71
C SER A 125 -1.20 -7.53 -14.78
N ASN A 126 -2.46 -7.08 -14.59
CA ASN A 126 -2.82 -6.04 -13.64
C ASN A 126 -2.53 -6.47 -12.20
N THR A 127 -2.94 -7.68 -11.83
CA THR A 127 -2.75 -8.23 -10.49
C THR A 127 -1.26 -8.37 -10.14
N ILE A 128 -0.45 -8.91 -11.05
CA ILE A 128 1.00 -9.01 -10.86
C ILE A 128 1.63 -7.63 -10.67
N SER A 129 1.27 -6.67 -11.52
CA SER A 129 1.79 -5.31 -11.45
C SER A 129 1.37 -4.60 -10.16
N ARG A 130 0.12 -4.76 -9.73
CA ARG A 130 -0.40 -4.20 -8.48
C ARG A 130 0.32 -4.75 -7.26
N VAL A 131 0.50 -6.07 -7.19
CA VAL A 131 1.20 -6.72 -6.07
C VAL A 131 2.67 -6.31 -6.04
N SER A 132 3.33 -6.22 -7.20
CA SER A 132 4.75 -5.87 -7.31
C SER A 132 5.06 -4.40 -7.03
N THR A 133 4.06 -3.51 -7.11
CA THR A 133 4.23 -2.08 -6.87
C THR A 133 3.48 -1.65 -5.61
N TYR A 134 2.14 -1.50 -5.67
CA TYR A 134 1.36 -0.96 -4.56
C TYR A 134 1.47 -1.78 -3.27
N VAL A 135 1.31 -3.12 -3.34
CA VAL A 135 1.39 -3.96 -2.14
C VAL A 135 2.79 -3.93 -1.55
N PHE A 136 3.82 -3.98 -2.41
CA PHE A 136 5.21 -3.91 -1.97
C PHE A 136 5.54 -2.59 -1.26
N PHE A 137 5.20 -1.44 -1.87
CA PHE A 137 5.47 -0.15 -1.27
C PHE A 137 4.62 0.11 -0.03
N ASN A 138 3.35 -0.33 0.02
CA ASN A 138 2.53 -0.24 1.22
C ASN A 138 3.10 -1.05 2.39
N LEU A 139 3.70 -2.21 2.13
CA LEU A 139 4.41 -2.97 3.16
C LEU A 139 5.64 -2.23 3.67
N LEU A 140 6.43 -1.63 2.77
CA LEU A 140 7.56 -0.79 3.16
C LEU A 140 7.10 0.43 3.98
N ASP A 141 6.05 1.13 3.53
CA ASP A 141 5.45 2.25 4.27
C ASP A 141 5.08 1.83 5.70
N THR A 142 4.43 0.69 5.85
CA THR A 142 4.03 0.15 7.16
C THR A 142 5.25 -0.13 8.04
N VAL A 143 6.29 -0.76 7.50
CA VAL A 143 7.52 -1.07 8.25
C VAL A 143 8.23 0.21 8.68
N PHE A 144 8.44 1.18 7.78
CA PHE A 144 9.07 2.45 8.12
C PHE A 144 8.23 3.24 9.12
N SER A 145 6.90 3.27 8.95
CA SER A 145 5.98 3.93 9.88
C SER A 145 6.09 3.34 11.29
N LEU A 146 6.10 2.02 11.43
CA LEU A 146 6.27 1.36 12.71
C LEU A 146 7.62 1.72 13.35
N ILE A 147 8.72 1.62 12.62
CA ILE A 147 10.07 1.90 13.15
C ILE A 147 10.15 3.36 13.63
N ILE A 148 9.73 4.32 12.80
CA ILE A 148 9.82 5.74 13.12
C ILE A 148 8.90 6.09 14.29
N THR A 149 7.65 5.61 14.27
CA THR A 149 6.68 5.90 15.34
C THR A 149 7.13 5.30 16.68
N PHE A 150 7.58 4.04 16.71
CA PHE A 150 8.09 3.45 17.95
C PHE A 150 9.34 4.13 18.44
N SER A 151 10.26 4.49 17.55
CA SER A 151 11.47 5.26 17.93
C SER A 151 11.09 6.57 18.61
N MET A 152 10.10 7.29 18.09
CA MET A 152 9.63 8.55 18.65
C MET A 152 8.89 8.36 19.98
N LEU A 153 8.02 7.35 20.09
CA LEU A 153 7.31 7.06 21.34
C LEU A 153 8.27 6.70 22.48
N ILE A 154 9.31 5.92 22.21
CA ILE A 154 10.33 5.56 23.19
C ILE A 154 11.08 6.81 23.68
N GLN A 155 11.40 7.76 22.79
CA GLN A 155 12.05 9.01 23.16
C GLN A 155 11.16 9.94 24.01
N LEU A 156 9.84 9.93 23.78
CA LEU A 156 8.90 10.73 24.55
C LEU A 156 8.69 10.16 25.94
N ASN A 157 8.30 8.90 26.05
CA ASN A 157 8.10 8.22 27.34
C ASN A 157 8.07 6.70 27.18
N PHE A 158 9.10 6.04 27.66
CA PHE A 158 9.22 4.58 27.58
C PHE A 158 8.06 3.81 28.23
N ARG A 159 7.57 4.28 29.42
CA ARG A 159 6.47 3.63 30.13
C ARG A 159 5.16 3.72 29.33
N LEU A 160 4.85 4.91 28.82
CA LEU A 160 3.65 5.10 27.98
C LEU A 160 3.72 4.27 26.70
N THR A 161 4.91 4.11 26.10
CA THR A 161 5.12 3.27 24.93
C THR A 161 4.73 1.82 25.22
N ILE A 162 5.16 1.26 26.36
CA ILE A 162 4.78 -0.11 26.75
C ILE A 162 3.24 -0.26 26.86
N TYR A 163 2.58 0.68 27.55
CA TYR A 163 1.11 0.64 27.66
C TYR A 163 0.41 0.76 26.30
N SER A 164 0.96 1.54 25.38
CA SER A 164 0.41 1.70 24.03
C SER A 164 0.57 0.45 23.16
N ILE A 165 1.60 -0.36 23.40
CA ILE A 165 1.83 -1.62 22.66
C ILE A 165 0.97 -2.76 23.20
N LEU A 166 0.60 -2.75 24.47
CA LEU A 166 -0.12 -3.83 25.14
C LEU A 166 -1.44 -4.27 24.46
N PRO A 167 -2.25 -3.38 23.86
CA PRO A 167 -3.45 -3.78 23.10
C PRO A 167 -3.13 -4.52 21.79
N LEU A 168 -1.95 -4.31 21.17
CA LEU A 168 -1.65 -4.87 19.85
C LEU A 168 -1.67 -6.41 19.82
N PRO A 169 -1.04 -7.14 20.75
CA PRO A 169 -1.15 -8.59 20.81
C PRO A 169 -2.60 -9.07 20.94
N ILE A 170 -3.42 -8.39 21.75
CA ILE A 170 -4.83 -8.74 21.95
C ILE A 170 -5.58 -8.64 20.61
N ILE A 171 -5.43 -7.52 19.90
CA ILE A 171 -6.02 -7.31 18.57
C ILE A 171 -5.53 -8.37 17.60
N PHE A 172 -4.24 -8.68 17.61
CA PHE A 172 -3.66 -9.72 16.74
C PHE A 172 -4.31 -11.09 16.97
N PHE A 173 -4.47 -11.52 18.22
CA PHE A 173 -5.13 -12.78 18.54
C PHE A 173 -6.63 -12.79 18.16
N ILE A 174 -7.32 -11.67 18.35
CA ILE A 174 -8.72 -11.51 17.91
C ILE A 174 -8.83 -11.68 16.40
N VAL A 175 -7.94 -11.05 15.63
CA VAL A 175 -7.91 -11.16 14.17
C VAL A 175 -7.64 -12.59 13.73
N LEU A 176 -6.66 -13.28 14.34
CA LEU A 176 -6.40 -14.68 14.06
C LEU A 176 -7.59 -15.59 14.33
N TYR A 177 -8.32 -15.34 15.43
CA TYR A 177 -9.53 -16.10 15.79
C TYR A 177 -10.68 -15.85 14.81
N LEU A 178 -10.90 -14.60 14.40
CA LEU A 178 -11.99 -14.22 13.50
C LEU A 178 -11.74 -14.59 12.03
N ARG A 179 -10.48 -14.62 11.62
CA ARG A 179 -10.09 -14.88 10.21
C ARG A 179 -10.74 -16.13 9.61
N PRO A 180 -10.74 -17.33 10.23
CA PRO A 180 -11.36 -18.51 9.64
C PRO A 180 -12.88 -18.37 9.52
N LYS A 181 -13.53 -17.68 10.47
CA LYS A 181 -14.97 -17.40 10.44
C LYS A 181 -15.33 -16.49 9.25
N ILE A 182 -14.59 -15.40 9.09
CA ILE A 182 -14.75 -14.47 7.97
C ILE A 182 -14.54 -15.20 6.64
N MET A 183 -13.47 -15.97 6.51
CA MET A 183 -13.17 -16.71 5.27
C MET A 183 -14.26 -17.72 4.91
N ARG A 184 -14.87 -18.37 5.90
CA ARG A 184 -16.00 -19.30 5.69
C ARG A 184 -17.21 -18.57 5.14
N ASN A 185 -17.57 -17.43 5.75
CA ASN A 185 -18.70 -16.61 5.32
C ASN A 185 -18.47 -16.06 3.89
N TRP A 186 -17.25 -15.59 3.58
CA TRP A 186 -16.89 -15.15 2.22
C TRP A 186 -17.03 -16.24 1.17
N LYS A 187 -16.70 -17.51 1.51
CA LYS A 187 -16.92 -18.65 0.60
C LYS A 187 -18.39 -18.90 0.36
N GLN A 188 -19.25 -18.75 1.38
CA GLN A 188 -20.71 -18.87 1.21
C GLN A 188 -21.24 -17.75 0.31
N VAL A 189 -20.90 -16.49 0.61
CA VAL A 189 -21.30 -15.35 -0.24
C VAL A 189 -20.90 -15.54 -1.70
N ARG A 190 -19.68 -15.99 -1.97
CA ARG A 190 -19.22 -16.26 -3.34
C ARG A 190 -20.06 -17.35 -4.04
N ARG A 191 -20.47 -18.39 -3.32
CA ARG A 191 -21.34 -19.44 -3.89
C ARG A 191 -22.70 -18.88 -4.27
N GLU A 192 -23.29 -18.07 -3.38
CA GLU A 192 -24.59 -17.43 -3.64
C GLU A 192 -24.51 -16.44 -4.83
N VAL A 193 -23.46 -15.62 -4.89
CA VAL A 193 -23.22 -14.72 -6.04
C VAL A 193 -23.05 -15.52 -7.34
N SER A 194 -22.27 -16.60 -7.34
CA SER A 194 -22.10 -17.45 -8.52
C SER A 194 -23.41 -18.12 -8.94
N HIS A 195 -24.27 -18.48 -7.99
CA HIS A 195 -25.59 -19.02 -8.28
C HIS A 195 -26.51 -17.97 -8.92
N LEU A 196 -26.49 -16.73 -8.40
CA LEU A 196 -27.21 -15.60 -8.99
C LEU A 196 -26.72 -15.26 -10.40
N ASP A 197 -25.40 -15.24 -10.62
CA ASP A 197 -24.82 -15.00 -11.95
C ASP A 197 -25.31 -16.08 -12.97
N ASN A 198 -25.37 -17.34 -12.56
CA ASN A 198 -25.88 -18.42 -13.40
C ASN A 198 -27.38 -18.24 -13.73
N LEU A 199 -28.21 -17.86 -12.74
CA LEU A 199 -29.63 -17.58 -12.98
C LEU A 199 -29.86 -16.40 -13.92
N VAL A 200 -29.02 -15.34 -13.82
CA VAL A 200 -29.09 -14.20 -14.74
C VAL A 200 -28.72 -14.63 -16.16
N VAL A 201 -27.67 -15.41 -16.34
CA VAL A 201 -27.29 -15.93 -17.65
C VAL A 201 -28.40 -16.81 -18.24
N GLU A 202 -28.99 -17.70 -17.45
CA GLU A 202 -30.10 -18.57 -17.87
C GLU A 202 -31.35 -17.76 -18.28
N SER A 203 -31.66 -16.69 -17.53
CA SER A 203 -32.81 -15.82 -17.82
C SER A 203 -32.62 -14.93 -19.07
N VAL A 204 -31.40 -14.70 -19.52
CA VAL A 204 -31.07 -13.90 -20.71
C VAL A 204 -30.95 -14.80 -21.96
N THR A 205 -30.70 -16.09 -21.77
CA THR A 205 -30.56 -17.07 -22.87
C THR A 205 -31.87 -17.78 -23.25
N HIS A 206 -32.92 -17.58 -22.49
CA HIS A 206 -34.33 -17.98 -22.80
C HIS A 206 -35.17 -16.74 -23.12
#